data_ef0478192cd31e03dcc165a41a24639e
#
_entry.id   ef0478192cd31e03dcc165a41a24639e
#
_cell.length_a   1.000
_cell.length_b   1.000
_cell.length_c   1.000
_cell.angle_alpha   90.00
_cell.angle_beta   90.00
_cell.angle_gamma   90.00
#
_symmetry.space_group_name_H-M   'P 1'
#
loop_
_entity.id
_entity.type
_entity.pdbx_description
1 polymer ?
#
loop_
_entity_poly.entity_id
_entity_poly.type
_entity_poly.pdbx_seq_one_letter_code
_entity_poly.pdbx_strand_id
1 'polypeptide(L)'
;MASPIKSVTKKSPGPLGRPAFRTLLVDEDPSDVRYYYGVLRALGHEVVIGASYQEALTLLDKENFDMAVVGQGSPSFEGRPVLVRALETNPDMPVLVVARTLDIDCYLEAMEIGAADYLERCAAPRDFMRSVDSHLQVQAAA
;
A
#
# COMPACT_ATOMS: atom_id res chain seq x y z
N MET A 1 26.60 9.07 7.74
CA MET A 1 26.31 9.49 6.37
C MET A 1 24.83 9.73 6.21
N ALA A 2 24.43 10.91 5.75
CA ALA A 2 23.02 11.20 5.57
C ALA A 2 22.44 10.33 4.45
N SER A 3 21.25 9.79 4.64
CA SER A 3 20.53 9.12 3.56
C SER A 3 20.29 10.11 2.43
N PRO A 4 20.36 9.66 1.17
CA PRO A 4 20.07 10.56 0.06
C PRO A 4 18.66 11.10 0.22
N ILE A 5 18.52 12.41 0.05
CA ILE A 5 17.21 13.05 0.09
C ILE A 5 16.42 12.53 -1.10
N LYS A 6 15.27 11.92 -0.81
CA LYS A 6 14.36 11.49 -1.87
C LYS A 6 13.83 12.74 -2.58
N SER A 7 13.98 12.76 -3.90
CA SER A 7 13.46 13.88 -4.67
C SER A 7 11.95 13.95 -4.52
N VAL A 8 11.46 15.15 -4.20
CA VAL A 8 10.01 15.39 -4.19
C VAL A 8 9.58 15.54 -5.64
N THR A 9 8.97 14.50 -6.19
CA THR A 9 8.41 14.56 -7.53
C THR A 9 7.03 15.21 -7.48
N LYS A 10 6.80 16.17 -8.36
CA LYS A 10 5.44 16.66 -8.56
C LYS A 10 4.59 15.52 -9.06
N LYS A 11 3.42 15.35 -8.46
CA LYS A 11 2.48 14.33 -8.91
C LYS A 11 2.00 14.67 -10.31
N SER A 12 2.08 13.71 -11.20
CA SER A 12 1.49 13.84 -12.53
C SER A 12 -0.03 13.96 -12.38
N PRO A 13 -0.69 14.79 -13.21
CA PRO A 13 -2.15 14.82 -13.16
C PRO A 13 -2.73 13.46 -13.53
N GLY A 14 -3.62 12.98 -12.69
CA GLY A 14 -4.38 11.76 -12.97
C GLY A 14 -5.58 12.07 -13.86
N PRO A 15 -6.42 11.05 -14.12
CA PRO A 15 -7.64 11.23 -14.91
C PRO A 15 -8.53 12.33 -14.33
N LEU A 16 -9.20 13.08 -15.19
CA LEU A 16 -10.15 14.14 -14.81
C LEU A 16 -9.51 15.27 -14.00
N GLY A 17 -8.19 15.52 -14.19
CA GLY A 17 -7.50 16.60 -13.50
C GLY A 17 -7.19 16.33 -12.02
N ARG A 18 -7.42 15.11 -11.53
CA ARG A 18 -7.07 14.74 -10.16
C ARG A 18 -5.58 14.44 -10.06
N PRO A 19 -4.94 14.76 -8.91
CA PRO A 19 -3.56 14.33 -8.68
C PRO A 19 -3.47 12.80 -8.76
N ALA A 20 -2.47 12.28 -9.46
CA ALA A 20 -2.22 10.85 -9.47
C ALA A 20 -1.46 10.47 -8.21
N PHE A 21 -2.05 9.62 -7.38
CA PHE A 21 -1.37 9.07 -6.22
C PHE A 21 -0.42 7.96 -6.69
N ARG A 22 0.71 7.86 -6.03
CA ARG A 22 1.72 6.86 -6.32
C ARG A 22 1.65 5.78 -5.23
N THR A 23 1.34 4.56 -5.63
CA THR A 23 1.08 3.45 -4.70
C THR A 23 2.03 2.30 -4.93
N LEU A 24 2.66 1.84 -3.85
CA LEU A 24 3.44 0.61 -3.86
C LEU A 24 2.49 -0.57 -3.63
N LEU A 25 2.61 -1.58 -4.47
CA LEU A 25 1.82 -2.80 -4.35
C LEU A 25 2.76 -4.00 -4.27
N VAL A 26 2.61 -4.81 -3.24
CA VAL A 26 3.37 -6.05 -3.10
C VAL A 26 2.47 -7.13 -2.53
N ASP A 27 2.48 -8.29 -3.18
CA ASP A 27 1.80 -9.50 -2.72
C ASP A 27 2.54 -10.70 -3.32
N GLU A 28 2.60 -11.79 -2.58
CA GLU A 28 3.29 -12.98 -3.07
C GLU A 28 2.51 -13.75 -4.14
N ASP A 29 1.21 -13.51 -4.26
CA ASP A 29 0.36 -14.19 -5.23
C ASP A 29 0.16 -13.33 -6.48
N PRO A 30 0.60 -13.80 -7.67
CA PRO A 30 0.47 -13.01 -8.89
C PRO A 30 -0.98 -12.66 -9.26
N SER A 31 -1.95 -13.52 -8.92
CA SER A 31 -3.35 -13.23 -9.23
C SER A 31 -3.89 -12.10 -8.36
N ASP A 32 -3.46 -12.02 -7.11
CA ASP A 32 -3.84 -10.94 -6.22
C ASP A 32 -3.17 -9.64 -6.65
N VAL A 33 -1.92 -9.69 -7.08
CA VAL A 33 -1.23 -8.51 -7.64
C VAL A 33 -2.02 -7.96 -8.83
N ARG A 34 -2.43 -8.82 -9.76
CA ARG A 34 -3.21 -8.39 -10.93
C ARG A 34 -4.53 -7.75 -10.51
N TYR A 35 -5.20 -8.34 -9.53
CA TYR A 35 -6.48 -7.81 -9.05
C TYR A 35 -6.32 -6.40 -8.47
N TYR A 36 -5.42 -6.23 -7.51
CA TYR A 36 -5.23 -4.94 -6.86
C TYR A 36 -4.64 -3.91 -7.82
N TYR A 37 -3.74 -4.33 -8.70
CA TYR A 37 -3.21 -3.46 -9.74
C TYR A 37 -4.35 -2.89 -10.60
N GLY A 38 -5.25 -3.75 -11.06
CA GLY A 38 -6.38 -3.33 -11.90
C GLY A 38 -7.28 -2.34 -11.19
N VAL A 39 -7.61 -2.59 -9.92
CA VAL A 39 -8.45 -1.69 -9.13
C VAL A 39 -7.77 -0.34 -8.93
N LEU A 40 -6.51 -0.34 -8.52
CA LEU A 40 -5.77 0.89 -8.28
C LEU A 40 -5.60 1.71 -9.56
N ARG A 41 -5.33 1.06 -10.68
CA ARG A 41 -5.26 1.76 -11.97
C ARG A 41 -6.60 2.37 -12.36
N ALA A 42 -7.70 1.66 -12.10
CA ALA A 42 -9.04 2.18 -12.35
C ALA A 42 -9.33 3.43 -11.51
N LEU A 43 -8.74 3.53 -10.33
CA LEU A 43 -8.83 4.73 -9.49
C LEU A 43 -7.88 5.85 -9.93
N GLY A 44 -7.05 5.61 -10.95
CA GLY A 44 -6.13 6.63 -11.47
C GLY A 44 -4.78 6.66 -10.79
N HIS A 45 -4.44 5.65 -10.01
CA HIS A 45 -3.14 5.59 -9.34
C HIS A 45 -2.02 5.18 -10.28
N GLU A 46 -0.84 5.76 -10.07
CA GLU A 46 0.41 5.22 -10.59
C GLU A 46 0.84 4.11 -9.65
N VAL A 47 0.93 2.88 -10.16
CA VAL A 47 1.21 1.71 -9.32
C VAL A 47 2.61 1.19 -9.61
N VAL A 48 3.41 1.07 -8.55
CA VAL A 48 4.72 0.44 -8.61
C VAL A 48 4.60 -0.92 -7.93
N ILE A 49 4.89 -1.98 -8.67
CA ILE A 49 4.81 -3.34 -8.16
C ILE A 49 6.17 -3.78 -7.64
N GLY A 50 6.22 -4.18 -6.37
CA GLY A 50 7.37 -4.89 -5.84
C GLY A 50 7.27 -6.36 -6.23
N ALA A 51 8.30 -6.89 -6.90
CA ALA A 51 8.30 -8.29 -7.35
C ALA A 51 8.40 -9.27 -6.17
N SER A 52 8.82 -8.80 -5.03
CA SER A 52 8.95 -9.57 -3.80
C SER A 52 8.85 -8.62 -2.61
N TYR A 53 8.67 -9.18 -1.42
CA TYR A 53 8.71 -8.35 -0.21
C TYR A 53 10.09 -7.68 -0.06
N GLN A 54 11.16 -8.38 -0.41
CA GLN A 54 12.51 -7.81 -0.35
C GLN A 54 12.67 -6.62 -1.29
N GLU A 55 12.17 -6.73 -2.51
CA GLU A 55 12.21 -5.61 -3.45
C GLU A 55 11.37 -4.44 -2.94
N ALA A 56 10.22 -4.71 -2.32
CA ALA A 56 9.39 -3.66 -1.75
C ALA A 56 10.15 -2.87 -0.67
N LEU A 57 10.93 -3.54 0.17
CA LEU A 57 11.77 -2.86 1.16
C LEU A 57 12.77 -1.93 0.49
N THR A 58 13.41 -2.39 -0.58
CA THR A 58 14.35 -1.57 -1.35
C THR A 58 13.67 -0.36 -1.97
N LEU A 59 12.48 -0.56 -2.54
CA LEU A 59 11.71 0.54 -3.14
C LEU A 59 11.32 1.58 -2.09
N LEU A 60 10.91 1.15 -0.91
CA LEU A 60 10.55 2.07 0.17
C LEU A 60 11.73 2.94 0.61
N ASP A 61 12.94 2.41 0.54
CA ASP A 61 14.14 3.17 0.89
C ASP A 61 14.56 4.16 -0.20
N LYS A 62 14.21 3.89 -1.45
CA LYS A 62 14.68 4.67 -2.60
C LYS A 62 13.66 5.66 -3.15
N GLU A 63 12.38 5.41 -2.97
CA GLU A 63 11.33 6.17 -3.62
C GLU A 63 10.26 6.59 -2.63
N ASN A 64 9.53 7.64 -2.98
CA ASN A 64 8.40 8.11 -2.18
C ASN A 64 7.09 7.55 -2.73
N PHE A 65 6.21 7.18 -1.82
CA PHE A 65 4.86 6.69 -2.16
C PHE A 65 3.84 7.44 -1.34
N ASP A 66 2.64 7.57 -1.90
CA ASP A 66 1.49 8.16 -1.19
C ASP A 66 0.75 7.10 -0.37
N MET A 67 0.86 5.84 -0.76
CA MET A 67 0.17 4.72 -0.14
C MET A 67 0.93 3.43 -0.43
N ALA A 68 0.75 2.43 0.40
CA ALA A 68 1.23 1.07 0.12
C ALA A 68 0.10 0.08 0.34
N VAL A 69 0.02 -0.92 -0.54
CA VAL A 69 -0.87 -2.08 -0.39
C VAL A 69 0.02 -3.31 -0.28
N VAL A 70 -0.07 -3.98 0.85
CA VAL A 70 0.86 -5.05 1.23
C VAL A 70 0.09 -6.32 1.51
N GLY A 71 0.42 -7.39 0.80
CA GLY A 71 -0.15 -8.70 1.07
C GLY A 71 0.33 -9.25 2.40
N GLN A 72 -0.61 -9.80 3.19
CA GLN A 72 -0.25 -10.46 4.45
C GLN A 72 0.70 -11.63 4.20
N GLY A 73 0.45 -12.40 3.16
CA GLY A 73 1.06 -13.69 2.95
C GLY A 73 0.32 -14.77 3.73
N SER A 74 1.06 -15.72 4.31
CA SER A 74 0.48 -16.75 5.16
C SER A 74 0.19 -16.20 6.57
N PRO A 75 -0.37 -17.01 7.47
CA PRO A 75 -0.51 -16.60 8.89
C PRO A 75 0.81 -16.23 9.59
N SER A 76 1.96 -16.54 8.97
CA SER A 76 3.26 -16.05 9.47
C SER A 76 3.50 -14.57 9.21
N PHE A 77 2.63 -13.93 8.45
CA PHE A 77 2.66 -12.50 8.14
C PHE A 77 3.96 -12.07 7.46
N GLU A 78 4.24 -12.65 6.29
CA GLU A 78 5.45 -12.32 5.53
C GLU A 78 5.49 -10.85 5.10
N GLY A 79 4.34 -10.20 4.95
CA GLY A 79 4.26 -8.77 4.63
C GLY A 79 4.58 -7.84 5.79
N ARG A 80 4.70 -8.35 7.00
CA ARG A 80 4.94 -7.53 8.20
C ARG A 80 6.17 -6.60 8.07
N PRO A 81 7.33 -7.07 7.63
CA PRO A 81 8.49 -6.19 7.50
C PRO A 81 8.26 -5.01 6.55
N VAL A 82 7.46 -5.21 5.51
CA VAL A 82 7.13 -4.13 4.57
C VAL A 82 6.25 -3.08 5.24
N LEU A 83 5.23 -3.52 5.99
CA LEU A 83 4.39 -2.60 6.76
C LEU A 83 5.24 -1.77 7.73
N VAL A 84 6.12 -2.42 8.48
CA VAL A 84 6.99 -1.74 9.44
C VAL A 84 7.89 -0.73 8.73
N ARG A 85 8.55 -1.14 7.66
CA ARG A 85 9.44 -0.25 6.92
C ARG A 85 8.72 0.93 6.30
N ALA A 86 7.53 0.71 5.77
CA ALA A 86 6.74 1.78 5.19
C ALA A 86 6.45 2.86 6.22
N LEU A 87 6.03 2.48 7.42
CA LEU A 87 5.73 3.42 8.50
C LEU A 87 6.98 4.06 9.08
N GLU A 88 8.12 3.38 9.04
CA GLU A 88 9.40 3.99 9.44
C GLU A 88 9.83 5.06 8.45
N THR A 89 9.61 4.84 7.16
CA THR A 89 10.00 5.84 6.14
C THR A 89 9.04 7.02 6.10
N ASN A 90 7.76 6.80 6.35
CA ASN A 90 6.75 7.85 6.37
C ASN A 90 5.60 7.44 7.28
N PRO A 91 5.59 7.90 8.54
CA PRO A 91 4.53 7.54 9.49
C PRO A 91 3.13 7.95 9.05
N ASP A 92 3.01 8.93 8.16
CA ASP A 92 1.71 9.44 7.70
C ASP A 92 1.19 8.69 6.47
N MET A 93 2.01 7.83 5.87
CA MET A 93 1.59 7.08 4.69
C MET A 93 0.59 6.00 5.07
N PRO A 94 -0.62 5.99 4.49
CA PRO A 94 -1.55 4.89 4.74
C PRO A 94 -1.02 3.59 4.13
N VAL A 95 -1.01 2.53 4.93
CA VAL A 95 -0.65 1.19 4.49
C VAL A 95 -1.86 0.30 4.67
N LEU A 96 -2.34 -0.28 3.58
CA LEU A 96 -3.44 -1.25 3.60
C LEU A 96 -2.84 -2.64 3.55
N VAL A 97 -3.18 -3.48 4.51
CA VAL A 97 -2.80 -4.90 4.48
C VAL A 97 -3.95 -5.68 3.88
N VAL A 98 -3.65 -6.52 2.91
CA VAL A 98 -4.67 -7.34 2.23
C VAL A 98 -4.36 -8.81 2.45
N ALA A 99 -5.40 -9.59 2.68
CA ALA A 99 -5.25 -11.01 2.97
C ALA A 99 -6.23 -11.82 2.12
N ARG A 100 -5.83 -13.02 1.70
CA ARG A 100 -6.75 -13.91 0.99
C ARG A 100 -7.83 -14.44 1.92
N THR A 101 -7.45 -14.72 3.15
CA THR A 101 -8.34 -15.20 4.20
C THR A 101 -8.05 -14.42 5.47
N LEU A 102 -9.09 -13.94 6.11
CA LEU A 102 -8.96 -13.21 7.37
C LEU A 102 -8.23 -14.05 8.41
N ASP A 103 -7.18 -13.49 8.99
CA ASP A 103 -6.46 -14.07 10.12
C ASP A 103 -6.49 -13.07 11.27
N ILE A 104 -7.13 -13.44 12.36
CA ILE A 104 -7.37 -12.53 13.48
C ILE A 104 -6.06 -12.05 14.10
N ASP A 105 -5.08 -12.93 14.25
CA ASP A 105 -3.81 -12.55 14.86
C ASP A 105 -3.04 -11.57 13.97
N CYS A 106 -3.03 -11.82 12.66
CA CYS A 106 -2.41 -10.89 11.73
C CYS A 106 -3.15 -9.55 11.68
N TYR A 107 -4.48 -9.59 11.72
CA TYR A 107 -5.29 -8.36 11.77
C TYR A 107 -4.91 -7.52 12.99
N LEU A 108 -4.90 -8.12 14.17
CA LEU A 108 -4.59 -7.40 15.40
C LEU A 108 -3.17 -6.85 15.36
N GLU A 109 -2.21 -7.64 14.89
CA GLU A 109 -0.82 -7.21 14.79
C GLU A 109 -0.67 -6.06 13.78
N ALA A 110 -1.30 -6.16 12.61
CA ALA A 110 -1.23 -5.11 11.60
C ALA A 110 -1.77 -3.78 12.13
N MET A 111 -2.93 -3.82 12.78
CA MET A 111 -3.53 -2.60 13.32
C MET A 111 -2.72 -2.04 14.48
N GLU A 112 -2.13 -2.88 15.32
CA GLU A 112 -1.25 -2.45 16.40
C GLU A 112 0.01 -1.78 15.88
N ILE A 113 0.59 -2.29 14.80
CA ILE A 113 1.77 -1.67 14.16
C ILE A 113 1.42 -0.30 13.58
N GLY A 114 0.20 -0.14 13.08
CA GLY A 114 -0.26 1.14 12.54
C GLY A 114 -0.79 1.07 11.12
N ALA A 115 -1.18 -0.12 10.62
CA ALA A 115 -1.83 -0.22 9.33
C ALA A 115 -3.10 0.64 9.32
N ALA A 116 -3.36 1.29 8.19
CA ALA A 116 -4.57 2.09 8.04
C ALA A 116 -5.82 1.23 7.95
N ASP A 117 -5.70 0.05 7.35
CA ASP A 117 -6.80 -0.89 7.24
C ASP A 117 -6.25 -2.30 6.97
N TYR A 118 -7.12 -3.29 7.16
CA TYR A 118 -6.84 -4.70 6.86
C TYR A 118 -8.06 -5.27 6.15
N LEU A 119 -7.89 -5.73 4.91
CA LEU A 119 -8.99 -6.10 4.04
C LEU A 119 -8.83 -7.52 3.53
N GLU A 120 -9.93 -8.27 3.57
CA GLU A 120 -9.97 -9.61 3.00
C GLU A 120 -10.21 -9.54 1.50
N ARG A 121 -9.52 -10.41 0.74
CA ARG A 121 -9.59 -10.46 -0.73
C ARG A 121 -11.01 -10.67 -1.27
N CYS A 122 -11.85 -11.38 -0.52
CA CYS A 122 -13.23 -11.66 -0.91
C CYS A 122 -14.16 -10.47 -0.82
N ALA A 123 -13.71 -9.36 -0.23
CA ALA A 123 -14.51 -8.15 -0.16
C ALA A 123 -14.80 -7.62 -1.57
N ALA A 124 -15.93 -6.94 -1.73
CA ALA A 124 -16.28 -6.37 -3.02
C ALA A 124 -15.25 -5.31 -3.44
N PRO A 125 -14.95 -5.19 -4.74
CA PRO A 125 -13.98 -4.19 -5.20
C PRO A 125 -14.27 -2.78 -4.70
N ARG A 126 -15.54 -2.40 -4.60
CA ARG A 126 -15.92 -1.06 -4.09
C ARG A 126 -15.54 -0.86 -2.63
N ASP A 127 -15.48 -1.91 -1.83
CA ASP A 127 -15.07 -1.77 -0.42
C ASP A 127 -13.58 -1.44 -0.33
N PHE A 128 -12.77 -2.09 -1.17
CA PHE A 128 -11.35 -1.77 -1.29
C PHE A 128 -11.16 -0.34 -1.81
N MET A 129 -11.88 0.03 -2.88
CA MET A 129 -11.81 1.38 -3.44
C MET A 129 -12.18 2.44 -2.42
N ARG A 130 -13.21 2.18 -1.61
CA ARG A 130 -13.65 3.10 -0.57
C ARG A 130 -12.58 3.28 0.51
N SER A 131 -11.95 2.19 0.92
CA SER A 131 -10.86 2.26 1.89
C SER A 131 -9.68 3.08 1.35
N VAL A 132 -9.29 2.83 0.10
CA VAL A 132 -8.22 3.59 -0.56
C VAL A 132 -8.56 5.08 -0.56
N ASP A 133 -9.72 5.44 -1.06
CA ASP A 133 -10.12 6.84 -1.20
C ASP A 133 -10.23 7.53 0.16
N SER A 134 -10.81 6.88 1.15
CA SER A 134 -11.03 7.51 2.44
C SER A 134 -9.71 7.82 3.15
N HIS A 135 -8.72 6.94 3.07
CA HIS A 135 -7.44 7.15 3.73
C HIS A 135 -6.59 8.20 3.01
N LEU A 136 -6.67 8.26 1.68
CA LEU A 136 -5.95 9.28 0.92
C LEU A 136 -6.58 10.65 1.05
N GLN A 137 -7.91 10.74 1.15
CA GLN A 137 -8.59 12.02 1.37
C GLN A 137 -8.24 12.61 2.73
N VAL A 138 -8.17 11.81 3.76
CA VAL A 138 -7.76 12.27 5.09
C VAL A 138 -6.35 12.84 5.03
N GLN A 139 -5.43 12.17 4.38
CA GLN A 139 -4.06 12.65 4.23
C GLN A 139 -3.99 13.93 3.40
N ALA A 140 -4.75 14.04 2.33
CA ALA A 140 -4.76 15.22 1.47
C ALA A 140 -5.37 16.44 2.16
N ALA A 141 -6.28 16.24 3.12
CA ALA A 141 -6.93 17.30 3.88
C ALA A 141 -6.07 17.82 5.05
N ALA A 142 -5.02 17.09 5.41
CA ALA A 142 -4.19 17.44 6.56
C ALA A 142 -3.19 18.58 6.26
#